data_73c59e569e520850e9d094085cfd2b04
#
_entry.id   73c59e569e520850e9d094085cfd2b04
#
_cell.length_a   1.000
_cell.length_b   1.000
_cell.length_c   1.000
_cell.angle_alpha   90.00
_cell.angle_beta   90.00
_cell.angle_gamma   90.00
#
_symmetry.space_group_name_H-M   'P 1'
#
loop_
_entity.id
_entity.type
_entity.pdbx_description
1 polymer ?
#
loop_
_entity_poly.entity_id
_entity_poly.type
_entity_poly.pdbx_seq_one_letter_code
_entity_poly.pdbx_strand_id
1 'polypeptide(L)'
;MALHFTISEYQQRIKAAIASMQSNNLDGLLMFQQESMYYLTGYDTFGFCFFQCLYLGVDGKLALLTRMADLRQAQHTSVIEDIRIWTDQAGAQPATQLRDMLESLGTRGKRLGIETNSYGLTHFNGKAVDAALDGFCRLTESTNLVNLLRLIKSPAELKYVRKAGALGEEALKAGIRKTKAGADEGDILAAQHAAIFSGGGDYAGNEFIIGSGRDALLGRYKSGRRKLSRRDQLTIELAGVYRHYHVAFMRTIIIGKPSALHIRMDEVCRAALSEVESALQPGKTAGEVFDAHARVMDAHGMQKHRFNACGYSLGAKFTPSWMDFPMLYRGNEVELSAGMVFFTHMILMDSDLGAAFCLGRTYIIGDKMPKPVSRYPLTMIVR
;
A
#
# COMPACT_ATOMS: atom_id res chain seq x y z
N MET A 1 4.55 -1.57 24.12
CA MET A 1 5.24 -2.16 22.95
C MET A 1 6.48 -1.34 22.63
N ALA A 2 7.52 -1.92 22.05
CA ALA A 2 8.66 -1.12 21.62
C ALA A 2 8.30 -0.38 20.32
N LEU A 3 8.79 0.84 20.17
CA LEU A 3 8.70 1.60 18.92
C LEU A 3 9.27 0.78 17.75
N HIS A 4 8.69 0.92 16.56
CA HIS A 4 9.12 0.17 15.37
C HIS A 4 10.43 0.71 14.77
N PHE A 5 10.76 1.97 15.05
CA PHE A 5 12.01 2.62 14.66
C PHE A 5 12.64 3.32 15.86
N THR A 6 13.89 3.75 15.70
CA THR A 6 14.57 4.54 16.73
C THR A 6 13.98 5.95 16.83
N ILE A 7 14.11 6.57 17.99
CA ILE A 7 13.70 7.97 18.19
C ILE A 7 14.42 8.89 17.18
N SER A 8 15.70 8.64 16.94
CA SER A 8 16.49 9.40 15.96
C SER A 8 15.91 9.30 14.53
N GLU A 9 15.36 8.15 14.13
CA GLU A 9 14.72 8.02 12.81
C GLU A 9 13.42 8.82 12.72
N TYR A 10 12.58 8.80 13.75
CA TYR A 10 11.39 9.65 13.81
C TYR A 10 11.74 11.13 13.78
N GLN A 11 12.75 11.56 14.53
CA GLN A 11 13.23 12.95 14.53
C GLN A 11 13.71 13.39 13.14
N GLN A 12 14.43 12.53 12.40
CA GLN A 12 14.86 12.82 11.03
C GLN A 12 13.67 12.95 10.08
N ARG A 13 12.65 12.09 10.18
CA ARG A 13 11.44 12.15 9.39
C ARG A 13 10.62 13.42 9.67
N ILE A 14 10.45 13.79 10.94
CA ILE A 14 9.79 15.03 11.36
C ILE A 14 10.56 16.25 10.82
N LYS A 15 11.89 16.26 10.92
CA LYS A 15 12.72 17.34 10.38
C LYS A 15 12.56 17.48 8.86
N ALA A 16 12.51 16.36 8.14
CA ALA A 16 12.28 16.36 6.69
C ALA A 16 10.88 16.89 6.34
N ALA A 17 9.84 16.52 7.12
CA ALA A 17 8.49 17.06 6.95
C ALA A 17 8.43 18.58 7.20
N ILE A 18 9.10 19.07 8.25
CA ILE A 18 9.20 20.50 8.53
C ILE A 18 9.89 21.25 7.37
N ALA A 19 11.00 20.72 6.87
CA ALA A 19 11.69 21.34 5.73
C ALA A 19 10.80 21.36 4.48
N SER A 20 10.03 20.31 4.22
CA SER A 20 9.06 20.27 3.13
C SER A 20 7.90 21.26 3.33
N MET A 21 7.39 21.41 4.56
CA MET A 21 6.39 22.44 4.87
C MET A 21 6.91 23.85 4.61
N GLN A 22 8.14 24.16 5.07
CA GLN A 22 8.78 25.45 4.86
C GLN A 22 8.95 25.80 3.37
N SER A 23 9.40 24.84 2.54
CA SER A 23 9.53 25.05 1.10
C SER A 23 8.19 25.25 0.39
N ASN A 24 7.08 24.80 0.98
CA ASN A 24 5.73 25.03 0.49
C ASN A 24 5.02 26.22 1.18
N ASN A 25 5.75 27.03 1.96
CA ASN A 25 5.21 28.17 2.72
C ASN A 25 4.04 27.78 3.63
N LEU A 26 4.10 26.64 4.30
CA LEU A 26 3.12 26.18 5.28
C LEU A 26 3.66 26.43 6.69
N ASP A 27 2.79 26.86 7.59
CA ASP A 27 3.09 27.03 9.02
C ASP A 27 2.88 25.73 9.83
N GLY A 28 2.14 24.78 9.28
CA GLY A 28 1.86 23.47 9.88
C GLY A 28 1.13 22.54 8.94
N LEU A 29 0.95 21.30 9.36
CA LEU A 29 0.30 20.23 8.59
C LEU A 29 -0.73 19.50 9.46
N LEU A 30 -1.94 19.32 8.92
CA LEU A 30 -3.01 18.51 9.48
C LEU A 30 -3.02 17.16 8.73
N MET A 31 -2.68 16.10 9.43
CA MET A 31 -2.59 14.76 8.86
C MET A 31 -3.79 13.92 9.27
N PHE A 32 -4.41 13.29 8.29
CA PHE A 32 -5.51 12.35 8.44
C PHE A 32 -5.18 10.96 7.90
N GLN A 33 -4.09 10.81 7.14
CA GLN A 33 -3.60 9.50 6.71
C GLN A 33 -2.92 8.78 7.86
N GLN A 34 -3.36 7.58 8.17
CA GLN A 34 -2.72 6.75 9.21
C GLN A 34 -1.26 6.45 8.86
N GLU A 35 -0.97 6.31 7.57
CA GLU A 35 0.38 6.13 7.06
C GLU A 35 1.31 7.28 7.42
N SER A 36 0.83 8.52 7.33
CA SER A 36 1.60 9.73 7.70
C SER A 36 1.85 9.78 9.20
N MET A 37 0.83 9.50 10.00
CA MET A 37 0.93 9.44 11.46
C MET A 37 1.93 8.36 11.90
N TYR A 38 1.84 7.14 11.34
CA TYR A 38 2.75 6.05 11.63
C TYR A 38 4.18 6.36 11.18
N TYR A 39 4.37 6.90 9.98
CA TYR A 39 5.68 7.23 9.44
C TYR A 39 6.43 8.26 10.31
N LEU A 40 5.75 9.31 10.74
CA LEU A 40 6.36 10.40 11.50
C LEU A 40 6.51 10.09 12.99
N THR A 41 5.63 9.27 13.56
CA THR A 41 5.54 9.14 15.02
C THR A 41 5.55 7.72 15.55
N GLY A 42 5.28 6.73 14.70
CA GLY A 42 5.07 5.34 15.12
C GLY A 42 3.64 5.03 15.57
N TYR A 43 2.75 6.02 15.60
CA TYR A 43 1.36 5.82 16.03
C TYR A 43 0.69 4.71 15.21
N ASP A 44 0.42 3.61 15.87
CA ASP A 44 -0.06 2.35 15.28
C ASP A 44 -1.46 2.05 15.80
N THR A 45 -2.47 2.24 14.97
CA THR A 45 -3.87 1.99 15.30
C THR A 45 -4.69 1.72 14.03
N PHE A 46 -5.85 1.10 14.17
CA PHE A 46 -6.92 1.17 13.18
C PHE A 46 -7.97 2.25 13.50
N GLY A 47 -7.73 3.06 14.53
CA GLY A 47 -8.62 4.14 15.00
C GLY A 47 -8.92 5.22 13.97
N PHE A 48 -8.17 5.27 12.87
CA PHE A 48 -8.45 6.16 11.72
C PHE A 48 -9.83 5.93 11.06
N CYS A 49 -10.52 4.84 11.40
CA CYS A 49 -11.93 4.65 11.05
C CYS A 49 -12.86 5.69 11.71
N PHE A 50 -12.37 6.34 12.77
CA PHE A 50 -13.03 7.43 13.49
C PHE A 50 -12.24 8.72 13.28
N PHE A 51 -12.81 9.84 13.74
CA PHE A 51 -12.12 11.13 13.63
C PHE A 51 -10.84 11.14 14.45
N GLN A 52 -9.73 11.41 13.80
CA GLN A 52 -8.46 11.73 14.42
C GLN A 52 -7.66 12.68 13.52
N CYS A 53 -6.81 13.51 14.09
CA CYS A 53 -5.94 14.41 13.35
C CYS A 53 -4.61 14.57 14.08
N LEU A 54 -3.50 14.36 13.38
CA LEU A 54 -2.17 14.71 13.87
C LEU A 54 -1.78 16.07 13.29
N TYR A 55 -1.44 17.02 14.15
CA TYR A 55 -0.87 18.31 13.80
C TYR A 55 0.65 18.28 13.97
N LEU A 56 1.37 18.84 12.98
CA LEU A 56 2.79 19.15 13.07
C LEU A 56 3.01 20.61 12.67
N GLY A 57 3.55 21.41 13.58
CA GLY A 57 3.96 22.80 13.32
C GLY A 57 5.37 22.89 12.76
N VAL A 58 5.67 23.95 11.98
CA VAL A 58 7.06 24.24 11.55
C VAL A 58 8.00 24.57 12.73
N ASP A 59 7.46 24.90 13.89
CA ASP A 59 8.18 25.07 15.15
C ASP A 59 8.48 23.74 15.86
N GLY A 60 8.06 22.62 15.28
CA GLY A 60 8.26 21.28 15.81
C GLY A 60 7.19 20.82 16.80
N LYS A 61 6.19 21.65 17.11
CA LYS A 61 5.06 21.21 17.95
C LYS A 61 4.30 20.09 17.26
N LEU A 62 4.07 19.02 18.01
CA LEU A 62 3.37 17.83 17.55
C LEU A 62 2.23 17.53 18.51
N ALA A 63 0.99 17.49 18.02
CA ALA A 63 -0.20 17.23 18.83
C ALA A 63 -1.18 16.32 18.09
N LEU A 64 -1.72 15.33 18.78
CA LEU A 64 -2.72 14.39 18.27
C LEU A 64 -4.06 14.64 18.93
N LEU A 65 -5.10 14.84 18.14
CA LEU A 65 -6.48 14.70 18.59
C LEU A 65 -7.00 13.34 18.15
N THR A 66 -7.42 12.50 19.09
CA THR A 66 -7.96 11.18 18.81
C THR A 66 -9.13 10.83 19.72
N ARG A 67 -9.76 9.69 19.47
CA ARG A 67 -10.85 9.17 20.29
C ARG A 67 -10.32 8.61 21.61
N MET A 68 -11.09 8.69 22.69
CA MET A 68 -10.71 8.15 24.02
C MET A 68 -10.22 6.70 23.96
N ALA A 69 -10.82 5.85 23.12
CA ALA A 69 -10.45 4.44 22.98
C ALA A 69 -9.00 4.26 22.49
N ASP A 70 -8.48 5.21 21.71
CA ASP A 70 -7.14 5.16 21.09
C ASP A 70 -6.04 5.80 21.95
N LEU A 71 -6.36 6.41 23.11
CA LEU A 71 -5.40 7.10 23.98
C LEU A 71 -4.22 6.20 24.35
N ARG A 72 -4.49 5.00 24.87
CA ARG A 72 -3.44 4.06 25.28
C ARG A 72 -2.62 3.58 24.09
N GLN A 73 -3.25 3.39 22.95
CA GLN A 73 -2.58 3.00 21.72
C GLN A 73 -1.56 4.08 21.32
N ALA A 74 -1.97 5.35 21.30
CA ALA A 74 -1.08 6.46 21.00
C ALA A 74 0.08 6.57 22.00
N GLN A 75 -0.19 6.47 23.29
CA GLN A 75 0.84 6.53 24.35
C GLN A 75 1.88 5.41 24.26
N HIS A 76 1.48 4.20 23.84
CA HIS A 76 2.37 3.04 23.85
C HIS A 76 3.08 2.78 22.52
N THR A 77 2.60 3.33 21.40
CA THR A 77 3.15 3.03 20.07
C THR A 77 3.86 4.21 19.43
N SER A 78 3.70 5.43 19.97
CA SER A 78 4.22 6.64 19.33
C SER A 78 5.17 7.45 20.19
N VAL A 79 5.83 8.42 19.55
CA VAL A 79 6.66 9.45 20.21
C VAL A 79 5.88 10.74 20.51
N ILE A 80 4.55 10.72 20.41
CA ILE A 80 3.68 11.89 20.62
C ILE A 80 3.50 12.12 22.13
N GLU A 81 3.78 13.32 22.59
CA GLU A 81 3.61 13.72 24.01
C GLU A 81 2.27 14.44 24.23
N ASP A 82 1.87 15.36 23.33
CA ASP A 82 0.58 16.08 23.42
C ASP A 82 -0.51 15.26 22.74
N ILE A 83 -1.22 14.44 23.52
CA ILE A 83 -2.34 13.61 23.06
C ILE A 83 -3.62 14.14 23.70
N ARG A 84 -4.51 14.67 22.89
CA ARG A 84 -5.82 15.18 23.28
C ARG A 84 -6.90 14.24 22.82
N ILE A 85 -7.97 14.15 23.60
CA ILE A 85 -9.05 13.18 23.35
C ILE A 85 -10.38 13.89 23.18
N TRP A 86 -11.18 13.34 22.30
CA TRP A 86 -12.59 13.60 22.25
C TRP A 86 -13.38 12.37 22.73
N THR A 87 -14.55 12.60 23.29
CA THR A 87 -15.39 11.57 23.88
C THR A 87 -16.67 11.39 23.10
N ASP A 88 -17.11 10.12 22.99
CA ASP A 88 -18.39 9.77 22.42
C ASP A 88 -19.52 10.23 23.34
N GLN A 89 -20.33 11.16 22.85
CA GLN A 89 -21.53 11.67 23.54
C GLN A 89 -22.47 12.31 22.54
N ALA A 90 -23.72 12.46 22.91
CA ALA A 90 -24.68 13.19 22.08
C ALA A 90 -24.15 14.64 21.84
N GLY A 91 -24.11 15.04 20.55
CA GLY A 91 -23.59 16.35 20.17
C GLY A 91 -22.08 16.49 20.15
N ALA A 92 -21.32 15.39 20.21
CA ALA A 92 -19.86 15.45 20.05
C ALA A 92 -19.46 16.14 18.74
N GLN A 93 -18.54 17.09 18.82
CA GLN A 93 -18.04 17.88 17.68
C GLN A 93 -16.50 17.82 17.59
N PRO A 94 -15.92 16.70 17.14
CA PRO A 94 -14.48 16.53 17.10
C PRO A 94 -13.76 17.60 16.25
N ALA A 95 -14.38 18.09 15.18
CA ALA A 95 -13.82 19.17 14.35
C ALA A 95 -13.71 20.50 15.09
N THR A 96 -14.66 20.83 15.98
CA THR A 96 -14.57 22.01 16.85
C THR A 96 -13.45 21.83 17.88
N GLN A 97 -13.31 20.63 18.45
CA GLN A 97 -12.22 20.33 19.37
C GLN A 97 -10.84 20.37 18.67
N LEU A 98 -10.78 20.01 17.39
CA LEU A 98 -9.58 20.21 16.57
C LEU A 98 -9.24 21.70 16.47
N ARG A 99 -10.22 22.57 16.17
CA ARG A 99 -10.00 24.03 16.16
C ARG A 99 -9.50 24.54 17.50
N ASP A 100 -10.10 24.09 18.61
CA ASP A 100 -9.71 24.53 19.95
C ASP A 100 -8.28 24.06 20.30
N MET A 101 -7.90 22.88 19.88
CA MET A 101 -6.52 22.40 19.96
C MET A 101 -5.59 23.32 19.17
N LEU A 102 -5.91 23.61 17.92
CA LEU A 102 -5.12 24.47 17.04
C LEU A 102 -5.02 25.90 17.58
N GLU A 103 -6.10 26.45 18.15
CA GLU A 103 -6.09 27.75 18.84
C GLU A 103 -5.05 27.79 19.96
N SER A 104 -5.04 26.77 20.82
CA SER A 104 -4.08 26.67 21.93
C SER A 104 -2.63 26.52 21.47
N LEU A 105 -2.41 26.06 20.23
CA LEU A 105 -1.10 25.93 19.60
C LEU A 105 -0.67 27.20 18.84
N GLY A 106 -1.54 28.24 18.80
CA GLY A 106 -1.24 29.54 18.20
C GLY A 106 -1.32 29.54 16.67
N THR A 107 -2.23 28.75 16.10
CA THR A 107 -2.31 28.60 14.63
C THR A 107 -3.34 29.51 13.95
N ARG A 108 -4.01 30.39 14.71
CA ARG A 108 -4.97 31.35 14.14
C ARG A 108 -4.31 32.24 13.06
N GLY A 109 -4.96 32.37 11.94
CA GLY A 109 -4.48 33.12 10.78
C GLY A 109 -3.34 32.47 9.99
N LYS A 110 -2.84 31.30 10.43
CA LYS A 110 -1.75 30.58 9.80
C LYS A 110 -2.20 29.85 8.53
N ARG A 111 -1.23 29.47 7.70
CA ARG A 111 -1.43 28.65 6.52
C ARG A 111 -1.08 27.19 6.85
N LEU A 112 -2.09 26.36 6.92
CA LEU A 112 -1.94 24.93 7.25
C LEU A 112 -2.15 24.05 6.02
N GLY A 113 -1.25 23.08 5.82
CA GLY A 113 -1.49 21.97 4.91
C GLY A 113 -2.53 21.02 5.50
N ILE A 114 -3.30 20.37 4.65
CA ILE A 114 -4.26 19.33 5.05
C ILE A 114 -4.21 18.15 4.09
N GLU A 115 -4.25 16.93 4.62
CA GLU A 115 -4.39 15.72 3.81
C GLU A 115 -5.88 15.45 3.54
N THR A 116 -6.36 15.81 2.35
CA THR A 116 -7.77 15.64 1.98
C THR A 116 -8.04 14.30 1.32
N ASN A 117 -7.08 13.71 0.61
CA ASN A 117 -7.21 12.39 0.01
C ASN A 117 -6.80 11.31 1.01
N SER A 118 -7.65 11.04 2.00
CA SER A 118 -7.39 10.13 3.11
C SER A 118 -8.62 9.30 3.46
N TYR A 119 -8.44 8.02 3.71
CA TYR A 119 -9.50 7.15 4.29
C TYR A 119 -9.87 7.55 5.72
N GLY A 120 -8.97 8.23 6.45
CA GLY A 120 -9.23 8.78 7.78
C GLY A 120 -10.06 10.08 7.77
N LEU A 121 -10.28 10.70 6.60
CA LEU A 121 -11.09 11.91 6.46
C LEU A 121 -12.28 11.66 5.53
N THR A 122 -13.36 11.16 6.09
CA THR A 122 -14.60 11.01 5.31
C THR A 122 -15.13 12.38 4.86
N HIS A 123 -15.91 12.42 3.79
CA HIS A 123 -16.51 13.68 3.32
C HIS A 123 -17.35 14.37 4.41
N PHE A 124 -18.04 13.62 5.28
CA PHE A 124 -18.76 14.17 6.42
C PHE A 124 -17.81 14.91 7.39
N ASN A 125 -16.71 14.25 7.78
CA ASN A 125 -15.71 14.85 8.66
C ASN A 125 -14.98 16.01 7.99
N GLY A 126 -14.66 15.91 6.70
CA GLY A 126 -14.04 16.98 5.92
C GLY A 126 -14.87 18.26 5.94
N LYS A 127 -16.18 18.15 5.65
CA LYS A 127 -17.09 19.31 5.74
C LYS A 127 -17.16 19.91 7.14
N ALA A 128 -17.12 19.08 8.17
CA ALA A 128 -17.11 19.55 9.56
C ALA A 128 -15.78 20.29 9.89
N VAL A 129 -14.64 19.79 9.39
CA VAL A 129 -13.33 20.45 9.53
C VAL A 129 -13.32 21.78 8.78
N ASP A 130 -13.79 21.82 7.54
CA ASP A 130 -13.87 23.05 6.75
C ASP A 130 -14.71 24.10 7.47
N ALA A 131 -15.89 23.73 7.97
CA ALA A 131 -16.77 24.64 8.71
C ALA A 131 -16.17 25.11 10.05
N ALA A 132 -15.46 24.23 10.77
CA ALA A 132 -14.84 24.59 12.05
C ALA A 132 -13.63 25.52 11.88
N LEU A 133 -12.92 25.42 10.75
CA LEU A 133 -11.69 26.17 10.48
C LEU A 133 -11.93 27.37 9.54
N ASP A 134 -13.16 27.59 9.06
CA ASP A 134 -13.51 28.77 8.26
C ASP A 134 -13.26 30.06 9.05
N GLY A 135 -12.56 31.01 8.45
CA GLY A 135 -12.13 32.25 9.10
C GLY A 135 -11.12 32.08 10.24
N PHE A 136 -10.76 30.82 10.59
CA PHE A 136 -9.77 30.54 11.65
C PHE A 136 -8.33 30.47 11.09
N CYS A 137 -8.11 29.69 10.02
CA CYS A 137 -6.83 29.53 9.33
C CYS A 137 -7.04 29.35 7.84
N ARG A 138 -5.93 29.30 7.05
CA ARG A 138 -5.98 29.04 5.61
C ARG A 138 -5.56 27.61 5.36
N LEU A 139 -6.45 26.78 4.83
CA LEU A 139 -6.15 25.40 4.45
C LEU A 139 -5.59 25.33 3.03
N THR A 140 -4.59 24.48 2.81
CA THR A 140 -3.98 24.16 1.53
C THR A 140 -3.88 22.65 1.38
N GLU A 141 -4.40 22.10 0.29
CA GLU A 141 -4.28 20.67 0.01
C GLU A 141 -2.80 20.24 0.00
N SER A 142 -2.45 19.21 0.76
CA SER A 142 -1.07 18.79 0.99
C SER A 142 -0.92 17.27 1.19
N THR A 143 -1.84 16.48 0.66
CA THR A 143 -1.86 15.01 0.78
C THR A 143 -0.53 14.37 0.41
N ASN A 144 0.13 14.89 -0.63
CA ASN A 144 1.38 14.30 -1.12
C ASN A 144 2.63 14.72 -0.35
N LEU A 145 2.55 15.64 0.62
CA LEU A 145 3.74 16.12 1.33
C LEU A 145 4.47 14.95 2.03
N VAL A 146 3.77 14.19 2.87
CA VAL A 146 4.37 13.04 3.55
C VAL A 146 4.49 11.83 2.62
N ASN A 147 3.57 11.64 1.67
CA ASN A 147 3.64 10.56 0.68
C ASN A 147 4.96 10.60 -0.10
N LEU A 148 5.42 11.77 -0.53
CA LEU A 148 6.70 11.93 -1.22
C LEU A 148 7.90 11.58 -0.33
N LEU A 149 7.87 11.93 0.95
CA LEU A 149 8.92 11.57 1.91
C LEU A 149 9.01 10.05 2.14
N ARG A 150 7.87 9.34 2.04
CA ARG A 150 7.77 7.89 2.22
C ARG A 150 8.19 7.08 0.99
N LEU A 151 8.37 7.72 -0.17
CA LEU A 151 8.71 7.00 -1.41
C LEU A 151 10.05 6.29 -1.31
N ILE A 152 11.09 6.98 -0.83
CA ILE A 152 12.43 6.43 -0.68
C ILE A 152 12.55 5.83 0.72
N LYS A 153 12.67 4.51 0.78
CA LYS A 153 12.75 3.77 2.04
C LYS A 153 14.13 3.86 2.66
N SER A 154 14.18 4.17 3.95
CA SER A 154 15.40 4.13 4.74
C SER A 154 15.97 2.70 4.81
N PRO A 155 17.26 2.52 5.18
CA PRO A 155 17.82 1.19 5.43
C PRO A 155 17.03 0.38 6.47
N ALA A 156 16.43 1.03 7.47
CA ALA A 156 15.61 0.38 8.50
C ALA A 156 14.27 -0.10 7.92
N GLU A 157 13.60 0.73 7.10
CA GLU A 157 12.39 0.34 6.37
C GLU A 157 12.65 -0.83 5.40
N LEU A 158 13.77 -0.79 4.66
CA LEU A 158 14.14 -1.88 3.75
C LEU A 158 14.40 -3.21 4.46
N LYS A 159 14.78 -3.22 5.75
CA LYS A 159 14.84 -4.46 6.55
C LYS A 159 13.44 -5.05 6.75
N TYR A 160 12.44 -4.21 7.00
CA TYR A 160 11.06 -4.66 7.14
C TYR A 160 10.47 -5.14 5.81
N VAL A 161 10.76 -4.44 4.72
CA VAL A 161 10.40 -4.89 3.36
C VAL A 161 10.97 -6.29 3.07
N ARG A 162 12.26 -6.53 3.37
CA ARG A 162 12.86 -7.86 3.16
C ARG A 162 12.23 -8.94 4.05
N LYS A 163 11.90 -8.60 5.30
CA LYS A 163 11.20 -9.54 6.19
C LYS A 163 9.79 -9.85 5.70
N ALA A 164 9.05 -8.82 5.27
CA ALA A 164 7.74 -8.99 4.63
C ALA A 164 7.84 -9.87 3.37
N GLY A 165 8.87 -9.65 2.55
CA GLY A 165 9.12 -10.48 1.36
C GLY A 165 9.34 -11.96 1.68
N ALA A 166 10.11 -12.27 2.72
CA ALA A 166 10.31 -13.65 3.16
C ALA A 166 9.00 -14.30 3.62
N LEU A 167 8.18 -13.55 4.41
CA LEU A 167 6.86 -14.02 4.85
C LEU A 167 5.92 -14.27 3.68
N GLY A 168 5.87 -13.35 2.71
CA GLY A 168 5.04 -13.50 1.51
C GLY A 168 5.47 -14.65 0.62
N GLU A 169 6.78 -14.92 0.50
CA GLU A 169 7.28 -16.08 -0.24
C GLU A 169 6.86 -17.39 0.43
N GLU A 170 6.92 -17.50 1.74
CA GLU A 170 6.45 -18.67 2.48
C GLU A 170 4.92 -18.85 2.37
N ALA A 171 4.15 -17.75 2.41
CA ALA A 171 2.70 -17.79 2.17
C ALA A 171 2.37 -18.26 0.74
N LEU A 172 3.08 -17.75 -0.27
CA LEU A 172 2.94 -18.22 -1.65
C LEU A 172 3.21 -19.72 -1.76
N LYS A 173 4.32 -20.21 -1.20
CA LYS A 173 4.68 -21.63 -1.17
C LYS A 173 3.61 -22.47 -0.45
N ALA A 174 3.07 -21.96 0.67
CA ALA A 174 2.03 -22.65 1.42
C ALA A 174 0.74 -22.79 0.59
N GLY A 175 0.31 -21.74 -0.08
CA GLY A 175 -0.82 -21.77 -1.00
C GLY A 175 -0.61 -22.77 -2.14
N ILE A 176 0.56 -22.72 -2.80
CA ILE A 176 0.91 -23.64 -3.90
C ILE A 176 0.90 -25.11 -3.44
N ARG A 177 1.40 -25.42 -2.23
CA ARG A 177 1.37 -26.80 -1.69
C ARG A 177 -0.04 -27.31 -1.47
N LYS A 178 -0.99 -26.44 -1.13
CA LYS A 178 -2.41 -26.79 -0.95
C LYS A 178 -3.18 -26.90 -2.27
N THR A 179 -2.70 -26.24 -3.31
CA THR A 179 -3.37 -26.20 -4.63
C THR A 179 -3.25 -27.54 -5.33
N LYS A 180 -4.39 -28.20 -5.57
CA LYS A 180 -4.56 -29.42 -6.35
C LYS A 180 -6.03 -29.60 -6.72
N ALA A 181 -6.34 -30.50 -7.67
CA ALA A 181 -7.72 -30.85 -7.95
C ALA A 181 -8.48 -31.28 -6.67
N GLY A 182 -9.68 -30.77 -6.48
CA GLY A 182 -10.52 -30.99 -5.30
C GLY A 182 -10.19 -30.13 -4.07
N ALA A 183 -9.11 -29.34 -4.09
CA ALA A 183 -8.80 -28.43 -2.99
C ALA A 183 -9.83 -27.31 -2.90
N ASP A 184 -10.19 -26.92 -1.69
CA ASP A 184 -11.05 -25.78 -1.41
C ASP A 184 -10.22 -24.48 -1.40
N GLU A 185 -10.72 -23.41 -2.02
CA GLU A 185 -10.08 -22.09 -2.04
C GLU A 185 -9.86 -21.55 -0.62
N GLY A 186 -10.79 -21.81 0.30
CA GLY A 186 -10.68 -21.42 1.69
C GLY A 186 -9.50 -22.08 2.41
N ASP A 187 -9.22 -23.36 2.13
CA ASP A 187 -8.07 -24.06 2.70
C ASP A 187 -6.73 -23.52 2.18
N ILE A 188 -6.71 -23.10 0.90
CA ILE A 188 -5.54 -22.45 0.31
C ILE A 188 -5.30 -21.11 0.98
N LEU A 189 -6.35 -20.29 1.12
CA LEU A 189 -6.31 -18.99 1.76
C LEU A 189 -5.88 -19.10 3.24
N ALA A 190 -6.45 -20.06 3.98
CA ALA A 190 -6.08 -20.33 5.37
C ALA A 190 -4.59 -20.67 5.52
N ALA A 191 -4.03 -21.48 4.59
CA ALA A 191 -2.62 -21.84 4.61
C ALA A 191 -1.71 -20.62 4.34
N GLN A 192 -2.13 -19.69 3.48
CA GLN A 192 -1.40 -18.46 3.21
C GLN A 192 -1.36 -17.55 4.45
N HIS A 193 -2.52 -17.31 5.07
CA HIS A 193 -2.61 -16.50 6.30
C HIS A 193 -1.84 -17.14 7.46
N ALA A 194 -1.95 -18.47 7.65
CA ALA A 194 -1.21 -19.18 8.67
C ALA A 194 0.31 -18.98 8.52
N ALA A 195 0.85 -19.02 7.31
CA ALA A 195 2.27 -18.79 7.06
C ALA A 195 2.71 -17.37 7.45
N ILE A 196 1.87 -16.34 7.18
CA ILE A 196 2.16 -14.95 7.58
C ILE A 196 2.20 -14.83 9.12
N PHE A 197 1.11 -15.19 9.80
CA PHE A 197 0.98 -14.97 11.24
C PHE A 197 1.93 -15.87 12.06
N SER A 198 2.09 -17.14 11.69
CA SER A 198 3.07 -18.03 12.35
C SER A 198 4.51 -17.59 12.14
N GLY A 199 4.79 -16.85 11.07
CA GLY A 199 6.10 -16.23 10.80
C GLY A 199 6.33 -14.89 11.53
N GLY A 200 5.36 -14.42 12.33
CA GLY A 200 5.41 -13.15 13.05
C GLY A 200 5.09 -11.94 12.17
N GLY A 201 4.28 -12.14 11.14
CA GLY A 201 3.76 -11.08 10.29
C GLY A 201 2.48 -10.44 10.82
N ASP A 202 2.04 -9.40 10.12
CA ASP A 202 0.88 -8.59 10.50
C ASP A 202 -0.26 -8.76 9.48
N TYR A 203 -1.41 -8.13 9.78
CA TYR A 203 -2.52 -8.04 8.84
C TYR A 203 -2.14 -7.25 7.60
N ALA A 204 -2.60 -7.73 6.44
CA ALA A 204 -2.45 -6.98 5.19
C ALA A 204 -3.43 -5.79 5.12
N GLY A 205 -3.06 -4.78 4.35
CA GLY A 205 -3.89 -3.60 4.14
C GLY A 205 -5.20 -3.88 3.41
N ASN A 206 -5.30 -5.00 2.69
CA ASN A 206 -6.56 -5.54 2.16
C ASN A 206 -6.52 -7.07 2.17
N GLU A 207 -7.68 -7.67 1.96
CA GLU A 207 -7.82 -9.13 1.91
C GLU A 207 -7.03 -9.71 0.74
N PHE A 208 -6.52 -10.93 0.93
CA PHE A 208 -5.91 -11.69 -0.16
C PHE A 208 -6.94 -12.03 -1.22
N ILE A 209 -6.54 -11.94 -2.49
CA ILE A 209 -7.41 -12.27 -3.61
C ILE A 209 -7.20 -13.74 -3.94
N ILE A 210 -8.29 -14.48 -4.07
CA ILE A 210 -8.30 -15.87 -4.53
C ILE A 210 -9.56 -16.13 -5.35
N GLY A 211 -9.40 -16.63 -6.56
CA GLY A 211 -10.51 -17.00 -7.42
C GLY A 211 -10.09 -18.05 -8.44
N SER A 212 -10.95 -19.07 -8.66
CA SER A 212 -10.69 -20.14 -9.62
C SER A 212 -11.76 -20.23 -10.70
N GLY A 213 -11.45 -20.92 -11.79
CA GLY A 213 -12.33 -21.01 -12.95
C GLY A 213 -12.59 -19.63 -13.55
N ARG A 214 -13.84 -19.25 -13.72
CA ARG A 214 -14.21 -17.91 -14.20
C ARG A 214 -13.93 -16.80 -13.18
N ASP A 215 -13.94 -17.11 -11.88
CA ASP A 215 -13.66 -16.14 -10.81
C ASP A 215 -12.17 -15.76 -10.78
N ALA A 216 -11.28 -16.50 -11.48
CA ALA A 216 -9.89 -16.10 -11.67
C ALA A 216 -9.71 -14.78 -12.44
N LEU A 217 -10.75 -14.29 -13.14
CA LEU A 217 -10.79 -13.02 -13.85
C LEU A 217 -11.18 -11.85 -12.93
N LEU A 218 -11.56 -12.11 -11.68
CA LEU A 218 -12.08 -11.10 -10.75
C LEU A 218 -10.92 -10.53 -9.92
N GLY A 219 -10.30 -9.47 -10.39
CA GLY A 219 -9.14 -8.83 -9.75
C GLY A 219 -9.38 -8.25 -8.34
N ARG A 220 -10.61 -8.32 -7.82
CA ARG A 220 -11.00 -7.89 -6.47
C ARG A 220 -11.76 -8.98 -5.71
N TYR A 221 -11.84 -10.17 -6.26
CA TYR A 221 -12.57 -11.26 -5.65
C TYR A 221 -11.74 -11.91 -4.55
N LYS A 222 -12.25 -11.92 -3.35
CA LYS A 222 -11.49 -12.28 -2.15
C LYS A 222 -11.67 -13.71 -1.66
N SER A 223 -12.77 -14.38 -1.97
CA SER A 223 -12.97 -15.80 -1.67
C SER A 223 -14.27 -16.32 -2.27
N GLY A 224 -14.19 -17.34 -3.13
CA GLY A 224 -15.37 -17.99 -3.70
C GLY A 224 -15.82 -19.24 -3.00
N ARG A 225 -14.99 -19.82 -2.16
CA ARG A 225 -15.26 -21.12 -1.53
C ARG A 225 -15.57 -22.22 -2.54
N ARG A 226 -14.92 -22.13 -3.68
CA ARG A 226 -15.05 -23.11 -4.74
C ARG A 226 -14.01 -24.23 -4.54
N LYS A 227 -14.35 -25.45 -4.93
CA LYS A 227 -13.38 -26.57 -5.04
C LYS A 227 -12.80 -26.59 -6.43
N LEU A 228 -11.48 -26.71 -6.53
CA LEU A 228 -10.75 -26.75 -7.78
C LEU A 228 -11.11 -27.98 -8.59
N SER A 229 -11.37 -27.80 -9.89
CA SER A 229 -11.63 -28.89 -10.84
C SER A 229 -10.34 -29.57 -11.29
N ARG A 230 -10.44 -30.72 -11.96
CA ARG A 230 -9.29 -31.45 -12.52
C ARG A 230 -8.56 -30.69 -13.65
N ARG A 231 -9.26 -29.78 -14.32
CA ARG A 231 -8.71 -28.79 -15.27
C ARG A 231 -9.24 -27.42 -14.82
N ASP A 232 -8.37 -26.58 -14.34
CA ASP A 232 -8.76 -25.30 -13.75
C ASP A 232 -7.63 -24.26 -13.86
N GLN A 233 -7.96 -23.03 -13.54
CA GLN A 233 -7.03 -21.93 -13.29
C GLN A 233 -7.36 -21.32 -11.93
N LEU A 234 -6.35 -20.93 -11.19
CA LEU A 234 -6.48 -20.26 -9.89
C LEU A 234 -5.62 -19.00 -9.89
N THR A 235 -6.23 -17.83 -9.78
CA THR A 235 -5.51 -16.59 -9.53
C THR A 235 -5.45 -16.33 -8.03
N ILE A 236 -4.25 -16.05 -7.53
CA ILE A 236 -4.00 -15.62 -6.15
C ILE A 236 -3.20 -14.33 -6.16
N GLU A 237 -3.58 -13.39 -5.29
CA GLU A 237 -2.77 -12.22 -4.92
C GLU A 237 -2.71 -12.12 -3.39
N LEU A 238 -1.52 -11.97 -2.85
CA LEU A 238 -1.27 -11.89 -1.42
C LEU A 238 -0.13 -10.92 -1.12
N ALA A 239 -0.02 -10.50 0.12
CA ALA A 239 1.13 -9.74 0.60
C ALA A 239 1.73 -10.38 1.85
N GLY A 240 3.05 -10.51 1.88
CA GLY A 240 3.77 -10.63 3.13
C GLY A 240 3.77 -9.28 3.82
N VAL A 241 3.56 -9.26 5.13
CA VAL A 241 3.47 -8.03 5.92
C VAL A 241 4.30 -8.14 7.18
N TYR A 242 5.10 -7.12 7.44
CA TYR A 242 5.86 -6.99 8.68
C TYR A 242 5.93 -5.53 9.10
N ARG A 243 5.37 -5.20 10.26
CA ARG A 243 5.26 -3.82 10.78
C ARG A 243 4.67 -2.87 9.74
N HIS A 244 3.54 -3.29 9.17
CA HIS A 244 2.80 -2.63 8.10
C HIS A 244 3.51 -2.49 6.74
N TYR A 245 4.79 -2.89 6.62
CA TYR A 245 5.47 -2.93 5.32
C TYR A 245 5.01 -4.14 4.53
N HIS A 246 4.56 -3.90 3.30
CA HIS A 246 3.98 -4.91 2.42
C HIS A 246 4.94 -5.31 1.32
N VAL A 247 4.91 -6.59 0.95
CA VAL A 247 5.52 -7.13 -0.27
C VAL A 247 4.50 -8.03 -0.95
N ALA A 248 4.00 -7.58 -2.10
CA ALA A 248 2.94 -8.25 -2.82
C ALA A 248 3.46 -9.33 -3.78
N PHE A 249 2.63 -10.36 -3.97
CA PHE A 249 2.83 -11.48 -4.89
C PHE A 249 1.54 -11.75 -5.63
N MET A 250 1.62 -12.01 -6.94
CA MET A 250 0.47 -12.41 -7.73
C MET A 250 0.85 -13.55 -8.66
N ARG A 251 0.06 -14.61 -8.72
CA ARG A 251 0.29 -15.78 -9.57
C ARG A 251 -1.03 -16.36 -10.06
N THR A 252 -0.99 -16.84 -11.31
CA THR A 252 -1.97 -17.83 -11.77
C THR A 252 -1.35 -19.22 -11.67
N ILE A 253 -2.09 -20.15 -11.08
CA ILE A 253 -1.72 -21.56 -10.94
C ILE A 253 -2.67 -22.36 -11.84
N ILE A 254 -2.11 -23.17 -12.74
CA ILE A 254 -2.89 -24.04 -13.62
C ILE A 254 -3.03 -25.42 -12.97
N ILE A 255 -4.24 -25.93 -12.90
CA ILE A 255 -4.54 -27.26 -12.42
C ILE A 255 -4.75 -28.18 -13.63
N GLY A 256 -3.98 -29.27 -13.69
CA GLY A 256 -3.96 -30.18 -14.85
C GLY A 256 -3.17 -29.61 -16.03
N LYS A 257 -3.54 -30.00 -17.26
CA LYS A 257 -2.81 -29.61 -18.49
C LYS A 257 -3.11 -28.16 -18.87
N PRO A 258 -2.09 -27.27 -19.03
CA PRO A 258 -2.27 -25.91 -19.52
C PRO A 258 -2.89 -25.90 -20.93
N SER A 259 -3.76 -24.91 -21.19
CA SER A 259 -4.24 -24.65 -22.57
C SER A 259 -3.16 -23.87 -23.34
N ALA A 260 -3.27 -23.91 -24.69
CA ALA A 260 -2.39 -23.14 -25.57
C ALA A 260 -2.47 -21.60 -25.22
N LEU A 261 -3.66 -21.12 -24.85
CA LEU A 261 -3.86 -19.74 -24.46
C LEU A 261 -3.09 -19.41 -23.17
N HIS A 262 -3.15 -20.27 -22.14
CA HIS A 262 -2.39 -20.05 -20.89
C HIS A 262 -0.87 -20.06 -21.13
N ILE A 263 -0.37 -20.94 -22.01
CA ILE A 263 1.05 -20.96 -22.39
C ILE A 263 1.44 -19.64 -23.06
N ARG A 264 0.64 -19.17 -24.01
CA ARG A 264 0.86 -17.87 -24.68
C ARG A 264 0.80 -16.69 -23.69
N MET A 265 -0.18 -16.66 -22.79
CA MET A 265 -0.29 -15.61 -21.77
C MET A 265 0.92 -15.59 -20.83
N ASP A 266 1.42 -16.76 -20.40
CA ASP A 266 2.63 -16.87 -19.57
C ASP A 266 3.87 -16.29 -20.29
N GLU A 267 4.06 -16.67 -21.57
CA GLU A 267 5.17 -16.17 -22.38
C GLU A 267 5.14 -14.64 -22.49
N VAL A 268 3.97 -14.07 -22.80
CA VAL A 268 3.78 -12.62 -22.93
C VAL A 268 3.97 -11.90 -21.59
N CYS A 269 3.42 -12.45 -20.51
CA CYS A 269 3.60 -11.87 -19.17
C CYS A 269 5.08 -11.87 -18.73
N ARG A 270 5.82 -12.96 -19.01
CA ARG A 270 7.26 -13.01 -18.70
C ARG A 270 8.08 -12.04 -19.55
N ALA A 271 7.77 -11.92 -20.82
CA ALA A 271 8.40 -10.96 -21.72
C ALA A 271 8.13 -9.50 -21.26
N ALA A 272 6.87 -9.19 -20.93
CA ALA A 272 6.50 -7.87 -20.44
C ALA A 272 7.17 -7.55 -19.08
N LEU A 273 7.25 -8.53 -18.17
CA LEU A 273 7.93 -8.34 -16.89
C LEU A 273 9.43 -8.06 -17.08
N SER A 274 10.09 -8.72 -18.02
CA SER A 274 11.51 -8.48 -18.34
C SER A 274 11.76 -7.05 -18.83
N GLU A 275 10.88 -6.51 -19.68
CA GLU A 275 10.97 -5.12 -20.13
C GLU A 275 10.68 -4.11 -19.01
N VAL A 276 9.70 -4.44 -18.15
CA VAL A 276 9.42 -3.66 -16.93
C VAL A 276 10.62 -3.66 -15.99
N GLU A 277 11.26 -4.81 -15.75
CA GLU A 277 12.50 -4.89 -14.95
C GLU A 277 13.59 -3.97 -15.52
N SER A 278 13.75 -3.94 -16.83
CA SER A 278 14.72 -3.07 -17.50
C SER A 278 14.38 -1.58 -17.39
N ALA A 279 13.11 -1.22 -17.27
CA ALA A 279 12.64 0.15 -17.11
C ALA A 279 12.63 0.64 -15.66
N LEU A 280 12.67 -0.26 -14.66
CA LEU A 280 12.67 0.08 -13.23
C LEU A 280 14.04 0.59 -12.76
N GLN A 281 14.47 1.75 -13.25
CA GLN A 281 15.77 2.35 -12.97
C GLN A 281 15.62 3.80 -12.48
N PRO A 282 16.55 4.31 -11.66
CA PRO A 282 16.59 5.73 -11.31
C PRO A 282 16.60 6.63 -12.55
N GLY A 283 15.89 7.75 -12.50
CA GLY A 283 15.76 8.72 -13.59
C GLY A 283 14.70 8.36 -14.64
N LYS A 284 14.11 7.16 -14.58
CA LYS A 284 12.93 6.81 -15.35
C LYS A 284 11.67 7.27 -14.65
N THR A 285 10.60 7.54 -15.41
CA THR A 285 9.29 7.85 -14.83
C THR A 285 8.44 6.61 -14.63
N ALA A 286 7.46 6.69 -13.74
CA ALA A 286 6.46 5.63 -13.54
C ALA A 286 5.68 5.34 -14.85
N GLY A 287 5.47 6.36 -15.69
CA GLY A 287 4.86 6.25 -17.00
C GLY A 287 5.70 5.47 -18.01
N GLU A 288 7.02 5.69 -18.04
CA GLU A 288 7.93 4.93 -18.92
C GLU A 288 7.95 3.43 -18.56
N VAL A 289 7.83 3.08 -17.27
CA VAL A 289 7.69 1.69 -16.83
C VAL A 289 6.39 1.06 -17.36
N PHE A 290 5.28 1.81 -17.29
CA PHE A 290 4.02 1.35 -17.88
C PHE A 290 4.13 1.19 -19.40
N ASP A 291 4.77 2.12 -20.10
CA ASP A 291 4.91 2.05 -21.56
C ASP A 291 5.75 0.86 -22.00
N ALA A 292 6.76 0.45 -21.21
CA ALA A 292 7.50 -0.79 -21.44
C ALA A 292 6.58 -2.03 -21.37
N HIS A 293 5.73 -2.11 -20.33
CA HIS A 293 4.71 -3.14 -20.21
C HIS A 293 3.73 -3.15 -21.40
N ALA A 294 3.15 -1.98 -21.71
CA ALA A 294 2.13 -1.85 -22.74
C ALA A 294 2.67 -2.22 -24.12
N ARG A 295 3.89 -1.78 -24.46
CA ARG A 295 4.55 -2.08 -25.73
C ARG A 295 4.61 -3.60 -26.01
N VAL A 296 5.03 -4.40 -25.02
CA VAL A 296 5.11 -5.86 -25.17
C VAL A 296 3.72 -6.48 -25.29
N MET A 297 2.80 -6.13 -24.40
CA MET A 297 1.44 -6.67 -24.40
C MET A 297 0.73 -6.37 -25.73
N ASP A 298 0.84 -5.12 -26.22
CA ASP A 298 0.19 -4.66 -27.45
C ASP A 298 0.80 -5.31 -28.70
N ALA A 299 2.13 -5.47 -28.75
CA ALA A 299 2.83 -6.16 -29.85
C ALA A 299 2.42 -7.63 -29.97
N HIS A 300 1.98 -8.28 -28.89
CA HIS A 300 1.47 -9.64 -28.90
C HIS A 300 -0.06 -9.73 -29.07
N GLY A 301 -0.74 -8.61 -29.36
CA GLY A 301 -2.18 -8.55 -29.55
C GLY A 301 -3.00 -8.69 -28.26
N MET A 302 -2.39 -8.41 -27.09
CA MET A 302 -3.03 -8.55 -25.78
C MET A 302 -3.60 -7.22 -25.24
N GLN A 303 -3.65 -6.15 -26.05
CA GLN A 303 -4.11 -4.83 -25.63
C GLN A 303 -5.51 -4.85 -24.99
N LYS A 304 -6.43 -5.65 -25.52
CA LYS A 304 -7.80 -5.77 -25.00
C LYS A 304 -7.88 -6.49 -23.65
N HIS A 305 -6.86 -7.25 -23.31
CA HIS A 305 -6.85 -8.15 -22.16
C HIS A 305 -5.97 -7.65 -21.01
N ARG A 306 -5.07 -6.67 -21.27
CA ARG A 306 -4.23 -6.07 -20.24
C ARG A 306 -4.92 -4.94 -19.49
N PHE A 307 -4.42 -4.65 -18.28
CA PHE A 307 -4.87 -3.48 -17.52
C PHE A 307 -4.14 -2.19 -17.96
N ASN A 308 -4.69 -1.04 -17.54
CA ASN A 308 -4.13 0.29 -17.78
C ASN A 308 -3.19 0.78 -16.66
N ALA A 309 -2.83 -0.10 -15.75
CA ALA A 309 -1.74 0.06 -14.80
C ALA A 309 -1.01 -1.28 -14.69
N CYS A 310 0.32 -1.26 -14.49
CA CYS A 310 1.12 -2.47 -14.37
C CYS A 310 1.83 -2.60 -13.03
N GLY A 311 1.42 -1.85 -12.03
CA GLY A 311 1.99 -1.90 -10.70
C GLY A 311 1.78 -0.61 -9.89
N TYR A 312 2.34 -0.62 -8.69
CA TYR A 312 2.24 0.46 -7.72
C TYR A 312 3.37 0.39 -6.69
N SER A 313 3.64 1.53 -6.02
CA SER A 313 4.57 1.57 -4.91
C SER A 313 4.06 0.76 -3.72
N LEU A 314 5.00 0.28 -2.90
CA LEU A 314 4.73 -0.39 -1.64
C LEU A 314 5.46 0.30 -0.49
N GLY A 315 4.89 0.20 0.70
CA GLY A 315 5.44 0.75 1.93
C GLY A 315 4.65 0.29 3.14
N ALA A 316 4.70 1.09 4.21
CA ALA A 316 3.83 0.90 5.35
C ALA A 316 2.43 1.39 4.99
N LYS A 317 1.47 0.49 4.97
CA LYS A 317 0.08 0.75 4.62
C LYS A 317 -0.87 0.12 5.63
N PHE A 318 -2.04 0.75 5.72
CA PHE A 318 -3.16 0.31 6.53
C PHE A 318 -4.35 -0.03 5.64
N THR A 319 -5.41 -0.62 6.21
CA THR A 319 -6.64 -0.85 5.47
C THR A 319 -7.21 0.47 4.93
N PRO A 320 -7.90 0.44 3.78
CA PRO A 320 -8.40 -0.73 3.05
C PRO A 320 -7.50 -1.18 1.90
N SER A 321 -6.25 -0.72 1.77
CA SER A 321 -5.40 -1.11 0.64
C SER A 321 -3.92 -1.09 0.99
N TRP A 322 -3.17 -2.09 0.48
CA TRP A 322 -1.70 -2.07 0.52
C TRP A 322 -1.07 -1.29 -0.63
N MET A 323 -1.84 -0.89 -1.65
CA MET A 323 -1.34 -0.07 -2.74
C MET A 323 -0.95 1.31 -2.22
N ASP A 324 0.24 1.77 -2.61
CA ASP A 324 0.75 3.09 -2.23
C ASP A 324 1.06 3.95 -3.46
N PHE A 325 1.17 5.25 -3.25
CA PHE A 325 1.57 6.20 -4.28
C PHE A 325 3.08 6.06 -4.61
N PRO A 326 3.47 6.17 -5.90
CA PRO A 326 2.67 6.29 -7.11
C PRO A 326 2.26 4.93 -7.71
N MET A 327 1.28 4.97 -8.62
CA MET A 327 0.96 3.84 -9.49
C MET A 327 1.69 3.94 -10.83
N LEU A 328 1.95 2.80 -11.46
CA LEU A 328 2.58 2.69 -12.78
C LEU A 328 1.51 2.70 -13.88
N TYR A 329 1.19 3.87 -14.40
CA TYR A 329 0.23 4.09 -15.49
C TYR A 329 0.79 5.11 -16.50
N ARG A 330 0.21 5.14 -17.70
CA ARG A 330 0.67 5.99 -18.79
C ARG A 330 0.67 7.46 -18.43
N GLY A 331 1.79 8.14 -18.67
CA GLY A 331 1.93 9.58 -18.45
C GLY A 331 2.14 9.97 -16.98
N ASN A 332 2.40 9.01 -16.08
CA ASN A 332 2.77 9.36 -14.71
C ASN A 332 4.22 9.86 -14.66
N GLU A 333 4.39 11.14 -14.34
CA GLU A 333 5.68 11.85 -14.38
C GLU A 333 6.55 11.64 -13.13
N VAL A 334 6.07 10.87 -12.14
CA VAL A 334 6.88 10.62 -10.92
C VAL A 334 8.15 9.85 -11.30
N GLU A 335 9.28 10.49 -11.04
CA GLU A 335 10.61 9.93 -11.32
C GLU A 335 10.98 8.87 -10.27
N LEU A 336 11.55 7.77 -10.74
CA LEU A 336 12.02 6.68 -9.90
C LEU A 336 13.41 7.01 -9.31
N SER A 337 13.59 6.62 -8.05
CA SER A 337 14.86 6.79 -7.33
C SER A 337 15.24 5.51 -6.59
N ALA A 338 16.54 5.34 -6.36
CA ALA A 338 17.04 4.22 -5.55
C ALA A 338 16.41 4.21 -4.15
N GLY A 339 16.05 3.04 -3.65
CA GLY A 339 15.36 2.87 -2.37
C GLY A 339 13.83 2.86 -2.49
N MET A 340 13.24 3.23 -3.61
CA MET A 340 11.80 3.02 -3.84
C MET A 340 11.48 1.53 -3.96
N VAL A 341 10.26 1.15 -3.60
CA VAL A 341 9.77 -0.24 -3.65
C VAL A 341 8.52 -0.30 -4.49
N PHE A 342 8.52 -1.14 -5.52
CA PHE A 342 7.38 -1.32 -6.43
C PHE A 342 6.97 -2.77 -6.54
N PHE A 343 5.67 -3.02 -6.49
CA PHE A 343 5.08 -4.23 -7.01
C PHE A 343 4.70 -4.03 -8.47
N THR A 344 5.17 -4.91 -9.33
CA THR A 344 4.78 -4.95 -10.74
C THR A 344 3.96 -6.20 -11.01
N HIS A 345 2.89 -6.05 -11.77
CA HIS A 345 1.99 -7.13 -12.11
C HIS A 345 1.64 -7.13 -13.60
N MET A 346 1.90 -8.25 -14.23
CA MET A 346 1.50 -8.54 -15.60
C MET A 346 0.19 -9.31 -15.54
N ILE A 347 -0.90 -8.67 -15.91
CA ILE A 347 -2.26 -9.22 -15.82
C ILE A 347 -2.86 -9.28 -17.21
N LEU A 348 -3.30 -10.48 -17.60
CA LEU A 348 -4.08 -10.73 -18.80
C LEU A 348 -5.39 -11.41 -18.42
N MET A 349 -6.52 -10.82 -18.82
CA MET A 349 -7.86 -11.35 -18.58
C MET A 349 -8.66 -11.36 -19.88
N ASP A 350 -8.90 -12.56 -20.41
CA ASP A 350 -9.72 -12.79 -21.59
C ASP A 350 -11.12 -13.21 -21.15
N SER A 351 -12.04 -12.26 -21.11
CA SER A 351 -13.43 -12.50 -20.69
C SER A 351 -14.20 -13.35 -21.68
N ASP A 352 -13.87 -13.30 -22.97
CA ASP A 352 -14.56 -14.06 -24.03
C ASP A 352 -14.25 -15.55 -23.89
N LEU A 353 -12.97 -15.89 -23.66
CA LEU A 353 -12.51 -17.27 -23.51
C LEU A 353 -12.50 -17.71 -22.03
N GLY A 354 -12.77 -16.81 -21.09
CA GLY A 354 -12.79 -17.09 -19.65
C GLY A 354 -11.42 -17.49 -19.09
N ALA A 355 -10.34 -16.93 -19.63
CA ALA A 355 -8.97 -17.24 -19.24
C ALA A 355 -8.29 -16.05 -18.56
N ALA A 356 -7.57 -16.32 -17.48
CA ALA A 356 -6.75 -15.33 -16.77
C ALA A 356 -5.32 -15.83 -16.61
N PHE A 357 -4.36 -14.91 -16.71
CA PHE A 357 -2.98 -15.17 -16.33
C PHE A 357 -2.38 -13.95 -15.66
N CYS A 358 -1.83 -14.15 -14.46
CA CYS A 358 -1.26 -13.10 -13.65
C CYS A 358 0.14 -13.50 -13.17
N LEU A 359 1.09 -12.57 -13.30
CA LEU A 359 2.46 -12.73 -12.87
C LEU A 359 2.91 -11.43 -12.20
N GLY A 360 3.15 -11.43 -10.89
CA GLY A 360 3.56 -10.25 -10.14
C GLY A 360 4.83 -10.48 -9.33
N ARG A 361 5.67 -9.45 -9.22
CA ARG A 361 6.91 -9.45 -8.43
C ARG A 361 7.18 -8.07 -7.83
N THR A 362 7.69 -8.06 -6.61
CA THR A 362 8.10 -6.82 -5.91
C THR A 362 9.61 -6.60 -6.05
N TYR A 363 9.98 -5.35 -6.32
CA TYR A 363 11.37 -4.90 -6.48
C TYR A 363 11.69 -3.74 -5.56
N ILE A 364 12.95 -3.70 -5.10
CA ILE A 364 13.59 -2.51 -4.56
C ILE A 364 14.40 -1.89 -5.71
N ILE A 365 14.16 -0.61 -6.01
CA ILE A 365 14.97 0.12 -6.99
C ILE A 365 16.41 0.23 -6.44
N GLY A 366 17.35 -0.29 -7.18
CA GLY A 366 18.78 -0.16 -6.88
C GLY A 366 19.40 1.05 -7.60
N ASP A 367 20.70 1.28 -7.41
CA ASP A 367 21.40 2.39 -8.06
C ASP A 367 21.47 2.25 -9.60
N LYS A 368 21.46 1.02 -10.11
CA LYS A 368 21.53 0.72 -11.55
C LYS A 368 20.41 -0.22 -12.00
N MET A 369 20.13 -1.25 -11.22
CA MET A 369 19.19 -2.30 -11.57
C MET A 369 18.25 -2.57 -10.40
N PRO A 370 16.97 -2.92 -10.66
CA PRO A 370 16.04 -3.30 -9.62
C PRO A 370 16.47 -4.63 -8.99
N LYS A 371 16.25 -4.75 -7.69
CA LYS A 371 16.55 -5.97 -6.91
C LYS A 371 15.25 -6.64 -6.54
N PRO A 372 14.93 -7.83 -7.05
CA PRO A 372 13.74 -8.54 -6.64
C PRO A 372 13.79 -8.87 -5.15
N VAL A 373 12.67 -8.64 -4.44
CA VAL A 373 12.57 -8.94 -3.00
C VAL A 373 12.46 -10.45 -2.76
N SER A 374 11.82 -11.16 -3.69
CA SER A 374 11.72 -12.63 -3.68
C SER A 374 12.42 -13.23 -4.90
N ARG A 375 13.07 -14.38 -4.70
CA ARG A 375 13.69 -15.18 -5.77
C ARG A 375 12.83 -16.36 -6.21
N TYR A 376 11.56 -16.43 -5.79
CA TYR A 376 10.65 -17.48 -6.23
C TYR A 376 10.56 -17.48 -7.76
N PRO A 377 10.62 -18.66 -8.43
CA PRO A 377 10.64 -18.74 -9.88
C PRO A 377 9.43 -18.07 -10.55
N LEU A 378 9.65 -17.53 -11.74
CA LEU A 378 8.63 -16.88 -12.56
C LEU A 378 7.98 -17.83 -13.57
N THR A 379 8.41 -19.08 -13.60
CA THR A 379 7.84 -20.11 -14.49
C THR A 379 6.38 -20.41 -14.11
N MET A 380 5.58 -20.77 -15.11
CA MET A 380 4.20 -21.23 -14.92
C MET A 380 4.13 -22.32 -13.85
N ILE A 381 3.21 -22.18 -12.94
CA ILE A 381 2.95 -23.17 -11.88
C ILE A 381 1.85 -24.09 -12.35
N VAL A 382 2.14 -25.39 -12.44
CA VAL A 382 1.17 -26.44 -12.81
C VAL A 382 1.02 -27.43 -11.66
N ARG A 383 -0.23 -27.84 -11.36
CA ARG A 383 -0.60 -28.74 -10.28
C ARG A 383 -1.58 -29.83 -10.75
#